data_6de4010544b381c5b68a53aebee1fc85
#
_entry.id   6de4010544b381c5b68a53aebee1fc85
#
_cell.length_a   1.000
_cell.length_b   1.000
_cell.length_c   1.000
_cell.angle_alpha   90.00
_cell.angle_beta   90.00
_cell.angle_gamma   90.00
#
_symmetry.space_group_name_H-M   'P 1'
#
loop_
_entity.id
_entity.type
_entity.pdbx_description
1 polymer ?
#
loop_
_entity_poly.entity_id
_entity_poly.type
_entity_poly.pdbx_seq_one_letter_code
_entity_poly.pdbx_strand_id
1 'polypeptide(L)'
;MNVQSILAAKGTAVATVTQAASLADAGQLLRDHGVGALVVSGDGRAIEGIISERDLVRSMATHGAGALGRSVGSTMSVDVVTCSANDGVDRLMALMTDRRIRHLPVVDEGGRLTGIISIGDVVKSRLTELESENRALFDYLHQGQ
;
A
#
# COMPACT_ATOMS: atom_id res chain seq x y z
N MET A 1 -8.44 11.53 -10.85
CA MET A 1 -7.13 11.23 -10.25
C MET A 1 -6.74 9.79 -10.48
N ASN A 2 -5.46 9.53 -10.61
CA ASN A 2 -4.93 8.19 -10.82
C ASN A 2 -3.75 7.92 -9.86
N VAL A 3 -3.20 6.72 -9.92
CA VAL A 3 -2.06 6.30 -9.09
C VAL A 3 -0.88 7.25 -9.25
N GLN A 4 -0.57 7.65 -10.48
CA GLN A 4 0.55 8.56 -10.75
C GLN A 4 0.41 9.88 -10.01
N SER A 5 -0.80 10.44 -9.95
CA SER A 5 -1.08 11.68 -9.21
C SER A 5 -0.82 11.52 -7.71
N ILE A 6 -1.20 10.37 -7.15
CA ILE A 6 -0.95 10.07 -5.74
C ILE A 6 0.56 9.95 -5.48
N LEU A 7 1.28 9.22 -6.33
CA LEU A 7 2.73 9.04 -6.18
C LEU A 7 3.48 10.36 -6.34
N ALA A 8 3.02 11.25 -7.23
CA ALA A 8 3.61 12.58 -7.39
C ALA A 8 3.50 13.40 -6.10
N ALA A 9 2.41 13.25 -5.37
CA ALA A 9 2.18 13.97 -4.11
C ALA A 9 2.91 13.35 -2.91
N LYS A 10 2.88 12.03 -2.78
CA LYS A 10 3.45 11.34 -1.61
C LYS A 10 4.88 10.85 -1.79
N GLY A 11 5.32 10.66 -3.03
CA GLY A 11 6.62 10.08 -3.36
C GLY A 11 6.53 8.61 -3.70
N THR A 12 7.67 8.09 -4.18
CA THR A 12 7.80 6.72 -4.70
C THR A 12 8.59 5.79 -3.77
N ALA A 13 8.96 6.25 -2.58
CA ALA A 13 9.70 5.44 -1.62
C ALA A 13 8.83 4.27 -1.14
N VAL A 14 9.41 3.08 -1.12
CA VAL A 14 8.76 1.86 -0.62
C VAL A 14 9.65 1.21 0.41
N ALA A 15 9.10 0.94 1.59
CA ALA A 15 9.80 0.16 2.61
C ALA A 15 9.78 -1.32 2.20
N THR A 16 10.96 -1.92 2.13
CA THR A 16 11.13 -3.32 1.73
C THR A 16 11.80 -4.11 2.84
N VAL A 17 11.66 -5.43 2.77
CA VAL A 17 12.28 -6.37 3.70
C VAL A 17 12.62 -7.64 2.92
N THR A 18 13.64 -8.37 3.36
CA THR A 18 14.04 -9.63 2.73
C THR A 18 13.29 -10.82 3.34
N GLN A 19 13.21 -11.92 2.59
CA GLN A 19 12.57 -13.14 3.09
C GLN A 19 13.29 -13.74 4.32
N ALA A 20 14.60 -13.56 4.40
CA ALA A 20 15.41 -14.09 5.49
C ALA A 20 15.27 -13.30 6.80
N ALA A 21 14.73 -12.08 6.75
CA ALA A 21 14.52 -11.28 7.94
C ALA A 21 13.47 -11.96 8.85
N SER A 22 13.55 -11.67 10.16
CA SER A 22 12.57 -12.17 11.13
C SER A 22 11.32 -11.30 11.16
N LEU A 23 10.24 -11.83 11.72
CA LEU A 23 9.03 -11.02 11.96
C LEU A 23 9.31 -9.88 12.96
N ALA A 24 10.24 -10.06 13.90
CA ALA A 24 10.67 -8.99 14.77
C ALA A 24 11.31 -7.84 13.98
N ASP A 25 12.17 -8.16 13.01
CA ASP A 25 12.77 -7.16 12.11
C ASP A 25 11.71 -6.44 11.28
N ALA A 26 10.75 -7.20 10.75
CA ALA A 26 9.64 -6.62 9.98
C ALA A 26 8.82 -5.65 10.84
N GLY A 27 8.53 -6.03 12.07
CA GLY A 27 7.80 -5.17 13.02
C GLY A 27 8.52 -3.86 13.29
N GLN A 28 9.85 -3.92 13.45
CA GLN A 28 10.67 -2.71 13.65
C GLN A 28 10.63 -1.81 12.41
N LEU A 29 10.72 -2.38 11.22
CA LEU A 29 10.66 -1.62 9.97
C LEU A 29 9.30 -0.95 9.78
N LEU A 30 8.22 -1.65 10.07
CA LEU A 30 6.86 -1.09 10.03
C LEU A 30 6.75 0.13 10.95
N ARG A 31 7.26 0.00 12.17
CA ARG A 31 7.27 1.08 13.16
C ARG A 31 8.12 2.26 12.69
N ASP A 32 9.34 1.99 12.26
CA ASP A 32 10.32 3.03 11.92
C ASP A 32 9.89 3.82 10.68
N HIS A 33 9.26 3.17 9.72
CA HIS A 33 8.74 3.82 8.52
C HIS A 33 7.32 4.35 8.70
N GLY A 34 6.63 4.00 9.78
CA GLY A 34 5.26 4.43 10.01
C GLY A 34 4.28 3.90 8.97
N VAL A 35 4.48 2.67 8.51
CA VAL A 35 3.67 2.04 7.46
C VAL A 35 3.03 0.75 7.96
N GLY A 36 1.97 0.31 7.29
CA GLY A 36 1.23 -0.90 7.66
C GLY A 36 1.61 -2.15 6.87
N ALA A 37 2.45 -2.00 5.85
CA ALA A 37 2.92 -3.13 5.05
C ALA A 37 4.31 -2.87 4.48
N LEU A 38 5.02 -3.97 4.23
CA LEU A 38 6.34 -3.97 3.60
C LEU A 38 6.27 -4.85 2.36
N VAL A 39 6.89 -4.41 1.29
CA VAL A 39 7.12 -5.27 0.13
C VAL A 39 8.32 -6.16 0.42
N VAL A 40 8.16 -7.46 0.19
CA VAL A 40 9.25 -8.42 0.36
C VAL A 40 10.02 -8.48 -0.95
N SER A 41 11.28 -8.09 -0.90
CA SER A 41 12.13 -8.01 -2.10
C SER A 41 13.59 -8.11 -1.69
N GLY A 42 14.38 -8.86 -2.47
CA GLY A 42 15.81 -8.97 -2.27
C GLY A 42 16.61 -7.83 -2.90
N ASP A 43 16.07 -7.16 -3.93
CA ASP A 43 16.76 -6.10 -4.67
C ASP A 43 16.02 -4.76 -4.69
N GLY A 44 14.85 -4.69 -4.06
CA GLY A 44 14.01 -3.49 -4.04
C GLY A 44 13.20 -3.26 -5.32
N ARG A 45 13.25 -4.16 -6.28
CA ARG A 45 12.56 -4.05 -7.59
C ARG A 45 11.63 -5.20 -7.87
N ALA A 46 12.09 -6.44 -7.67
CA ALA A 46 11.27 -7.64 -7.86
C ALA A 46 10.41 -7.85 -6.61
N ILE A 47 9.11 -8.02 -6.80
CA ILE A 47 8.17 -8.28 -5.72
C ILE A 47 8.13 -9.80 -5.49
N GLU A 48 8.62 -10.23 -4.32
CA GLU A 48 8.58 -11.64 -3.92
C GLU A 48 7.33 -11.95 -3.08
N GLY A 49 6.84 -10.93 -2.38
CA GLY A 49 5.66 -11.04 -1.54
C GLY A 49 5.34 -9.71 -0.87
N ILE A 50 4.36 -9.73 0.00
CA ILE A 50 3.99 -8.60 0.85
C ILE A 50 3.73 -9.11 2.26
N ILE A 51 4.12 -8.32 3.25
CA ILE A 51 3.85 -8.62 4.66
C ILE A 51 3.26 -7.39 5.33
N SER A 52 2.19 -7.59 6.11
CA SER A 52 1.46 -6.51 6.76
C SER A 52 1.43 -6.71 8.27
N GLU A 53 1.02 -5.65 8.99
CA GLU A 53 0.75 -5.72 10.42
C GLU A 53 -0.20 -6.85 10.76
N ARG A 54 -1.22 -7.08 9.93
CA ARG A 54 -2.20 -8.16 10.12
C ARG A 54 -1.53 -9.53 10.08
N ASP A 55 -0.58 -9.73 9.18
CA ASP A 55 0.18 -10.98 9.08
C ASP A 55 0.97 -11.26 10.35
N LEU A 56 1.59 -10.22 10.92
CA LEU A 56 2.32 -10.33 12.19
C LEU A 56 1.37 -10.73 13.33
N VAL A 57 0.23 -10.07 13.43
CA VAL A 57 -0.77 -10.37 14.47
C VAL A 57 -1.29 -11.80 14.33
N ARG A 58 -1.60 -12.24 13.11
CA ARG A 58 -2.05 -13.62 12.85
C ARG A 58 -1.00 -14.65 13.22
N SER A 59 0.27 -14.37 12.90
CA SER A 59 1.38 -15.24 13.26
C SER A 59 1.53 -15.34 14.78
N MET A 60 1.40 -14.23 15.49
CA MET A 60 1.44 -14.21 16.96
C MET A 60 0.27 -15.00 17.56
N ALA A 61 -0.91 -14.91 16.99
CA ALA A 61 -2.08 -15.66 17.45
C ALA A 61 -1.89 -17.17 17.25
N THR A 62 -1.20 -17.58 16.19
CA THR A 62 -0.96 -19.00 15.87
C THR A 62 0.23 -19.58 16.64
N HIS A 63 1.32 -18.82 16.76
CA HIS A 63 2.61 -19.33 17.25
C HIS A 63 3.04 -18.75 18.60
N GLY A 64 2.29 -17.80 19.16
CA GLY A 64 2.63 -17.14 20.42
C GLY A 64 3.93 -16.36 20.32
N ALA A 65 4.71 -16.38 21.42
CA ALA A 65 5.98 -15.64 21.49
C ALA A 65 7.01 -16.12 20.46
N GLY A 66 6.93 -17.35 20.01
CA GLY A 66 7.82 -17.90 18.97
C GLY A 66 7.63 -17.28 17.59
N ALA A 67 6.54 -16.55 17.38
CA ALA A 67 6.26 -15.90 16.09
C ALA A 67 7.36 -14.91 15.69
N LEU A 68 7.92 -14.19 16.64
CA LEU A 68 8.91 -13.13 16.36
C LEU A 68 10.21 -13.65 15.72
N GLY A 69 10.56 -14.91 15.99
CA GLY A 69 11.73 -15.55 15.39
C GLY A 69 11.48 -16.20 14.02
N ARG A 70 10.23 -16.24 13.57
CA ARG A 70 9.89 -16.81 12.26
C ARG A 70 10.33 -15.90 11.13
N SER A 71 10.64 -16.47 9.97
CA SER A 71 11.08 -15.68 8.83
C SER A 71 9.91 -14.98 8.14
N VAL A 72 10.19 -13.82 7.55
CA VAL A 72 9.25 -13.10 6.68
C VAL A 72 8.77 -14.00 5.54
N GLY A 73 9.69 -14.73 4.92
CA GLY A 73 9.36 -15.63 3.81
C GLY A 73 8.36 -16.72 4.14
N SER A 74 8.34 -17.18 5.43
CA SER A 74 7.37 -18.21 5.87
C SER A 74 5.97 -17.64 6.13
N THR A 75 5.84 -16.34 6.25
CA THR A 75 4.60 -15.67 6.70
C THR A 75 4.01 -14.75 5.63
N MET A 76 4.82 -14.24 4.71
CA MET A 76 4.39 -13.32 3.66
C MET A 76 3.30 -13.92 2.76
N SER A 77 2.50 -13.04 2.15
CA SER A 77 1.60 -13.43 1.05
C SER A 77 2.36 -13.35 -0.26
N VAL A 78 2.26 -14.41 -1.08
CA VAL A 78 2.94 -14.49 -2.39
C VAL A 78 2.04 -14.02 -3.53
N ASP A 79 0.72 -14.12 -3.39
CA ASP A 79 -0.24 -13.64 -4.37
C ASP A 79 -0.47 -12.15 -4.18
N VAL A 80 0.48 -11.34 -4.64
CA VAL A 80 0.44 -9.89 -4.44
C VAL A 80 -0.42 -9.25 -5.52
N VAL A 81 -1.48 -8.57 -5.10
CA VAL A 81 -2.30 -7.75 -6.00
C VAL A 81 -1.57 -6.43 -6.21
N THR A 82 -1.32 -6.08 -7.46
CA THR A 82 -0.60 -4.86 -7.84
C THR A 82 -1.47 -3.92 -8.66
N CYS A 83 -1.01 -2.71 -8.84
CA CYS A 83 -1.62 -1.73 -9.73
C CYS A 83 -0.55 -1.03 -10.57
N SER A 84 -0.98 -0.27 -11.55
CA SER A 84 -0.10 0.51 -12.42
C SER A 84 -0.34 2.01 -12.24
N ALA A 85 0.63 2.81 -12.69
CA ALA A 85 0.56 4.28 -12.57
C ALA A 85 -0.68 4.89 -13.24
N ASN A 86 -1.21 4.23 -14.27
CA ASN A 86 -2.35 4.73 -15.03
C ASN A 86 -3.71 4.29 -14.45
N ASP A 87 -3.72 3.43 -13.43
CA ASP A 87 -4.97 2.98 -12.82
C ASP A 87 -5.66 4.15 -12.10
N GLY A 88 -6.97 4.21 -12.23
CA GLY A 88 -7.80 5.22 -11.56
C GLY A 88 -8.04 4.87 -10.11
N VAL A 89 -8.30 5.89 -9.30
CA VAL A 89 -8.57 5.74 -7.87
C VAL A 89 -9.79 4.85 -7.62
N ASP A 90 -10.83 4.97 -8.43
CA ASP A 90 -12.04 4.14 -8.28
C ASP A 90 -11.74 2.65 -8.43
N ARG A 91 -10.86 2.29 -9.37
CA ARG A 91 -10.41 0.91 -9.55
C ARG A 91 -9.66 0.40 -8.32
N LEU A 92 -8.80 1.23 -7.74
CA LEU A 92 -8.07 0.86 -6.52
C LEU A 92 -9.03 0.64 -5.34
N MET A 93 -10.02 1.50 -5.19
CA MET A 93 -11.03 1.36 -4.15
C MET A 93 -11.77 0.02 -4.28
N ALA A 94 -12.17 -0.33 -5.50
CA ALA A 94 -12.83 -1.60 -5.79
C ALA A 94 -11.93 -2.80 -5.46
N LEU A 95 -10.66 -2.77 -5.89
CA LEU A 95 -9.70 -3.83 -5.61
C LEU A 95 -9.47 -4.02 -4.11
N MET A 96 -9.27 -2.93 -3.39
CA MET A 96 -9.04 -2.97 -1.94
C MET A 96 -10.26 -3.51 -1.20
N THR A 97 -11.46 -3.11 -1.62
CA THR A 97 -12.71 -3.56 -1.01
C THR A 97 -12.97 -5.04 -1.30
N ASP A 98 -12.89 -5.43 -2.56
CA ASP A 98 -13.20 -6.80 -3.00
C ASP A 98 -12.19 -7.82 -2.47
N ARG A 99 -10.92 -7.45 -2.43
CA ARG A 99 -9.85 -8.32 -1.96
C ARG A 99 -9.55 -8.16 -0.47
N ARG A 100 -10.18 -7.21 0.20
CA ARG A 100 -9.96 -6.89 1.63
C ARG A 100 -8.50 -6.63 1.94
N ILE A 101 -7.85 -5.86 1.08
CA ILE A 101 -6.46 -5.44 1.20
C ILE A 101 -6.37 -3.93 1.32
N ARG A 102 -5.36 -3.44 2.02
CA ARG A 102 -5.19 -2.01 2.29
C ARG A 102 -3.96 -1.41 1.63
N HIS A 103 -3.19 -2.21 0.93
CA HIS A 103 -1.95 -1.79 0.29
C HIS A 103 -1.84 -2.44 -1.08
N LEU A 104 -1.48 -1.64 -2.07
CA LEU A 104 -1.27 -2.09 -3.45
C LEU A 104 0.11 -1.60 -3.90
N PRO A 105 1.08 -2.50 -4.09
CA PRO A 105 2.31 -2.14 -4.76
C PRO A 105 2.03 -1.69 -6.18
N VAL A 106 2.73 -0.64 -6.60
CA VAL A 106 2.66 -0.11 -7.96
C VAL A 106 3.82 -0.67 -8.76
N VAL A 107 3.52 -1.20 -9.94
CA VAL A 107 4.53 -1.79 -10.81
C VAL A 107 4.54 -1.10 -12.17
N ASP A 108 5.70 -1.13 -12.84
CA ASP A 108 5.85 -0.69 -14.22
C ASP A 108 5.45 -1.81 -15.19
N GLU A 109 5.65 -1.59 -16.49
CA GLU A 109 5.32 -2.55 -17.54
C GLU A 109 6.09 -3.85 -17.41
N GLY A 110 7.29 -3.82 -16.84
CA GLY A 110 8.11 -4.99 -16.57
C GLY A 110 7.77 -5.71 -15.27
N GLY A 111 6.77 -5.26 -14.53
CA GLY A 111 6.39 -5.84 -13.24
C GLY A 111 7.30 -5.43 -12.09
N ARG A 112 8.12 -4.41 -12.27
CA ARG A 112 9.05 -3.92 -11.24
C ARG A 112 8.37 -2.91 -10.34
N LEU A 113 8.71 -2.98 -9.06
CA LEU A 113 8.18 -2.10 -8.02
C LEU A 113 8.59 -0.64 -8.29
N THR A 114 7.59 0.25 -8.35
CA THR A 114 7.79 1.70 -8.54
C THR A 114 7.16 2.55 -7.46
N GLY A 115 6.36 1.98 -6.59
CA GLY A 115 5.71 2.70 -5.50
C GLY A 115 4.76 1.81 -4.73
N ILE A 116 4.05 2.38 -3.78
CA ILE A 116 3.01 1.68 -3.01
C ILE A 116 1.89 2.66 -2.69
N ILE A 117 0.66 2.18 -2.77
CA ILE A 117 -0.55 2.95 -2.44
C ILE A 117 -1.26 2.27 -1.28
N SER A 118 -1.58 3.05 -0.24
CA SER A 118 -2.36 2.58 0.90
C SER A 118 -3.81 3.01 0.78
N ILE A 119 -4.68 2.39 1.59
CA ILE A 119 -6.10 2.81 1.68
C ILE A 119 -6.19 4.28 2.13
N GLY A 120 -5.30 4.73 3.02
CA GLY A 120 -5.24 6.13 3.45
C GLY A 120 -4.94 7.09 2.30
N ASP A 121 -4.04 6.72 1.39
CA ASP A 121 -3.73 7.50 0.20
C ASP A 121 -4.95 7.65 -0.72
N VAL A 122 -5.68 6.55 -0.90
CA VAL A 122 -6.88 6.52 -1.75
C VAL A 122 -7.99 7.38 -1.15
N VAL A 123 -8.24 7.25 0.15
CA VAL A 123 -9.24 8.05 0.85
C VAL A 123 -8.91 9.53 0.76
N LYS A 124 -7.66 9.89 1.03
CA LYS A 124 -7.20 11.29 0.95
C LYS A 124 -7.39 11.87 -0.46
N SER A 125 -7.04 11.10 -1.48
CA SER A 125 -7.21 11.49 -2.88
C SER A 125 -8.68 11.72 -3.22
N ARG A 126 -9.57 10.83 -2.79
CA ARG A 126 -10.99 10.94 -3.06
C ARG A 126 -11.62 12.14 -2.34
N LEU A 127 -11.21 12.38 -1.09
CA LEU A 127 -11.67 13.56 -0.34
C LEU A 127 -11.25 14.86 -1.04
N THR A 128 -10.01 14.92 -1.53
CA THR A 128 -9.52 16.10 -2.26
C THR A 128 -10.32 16.33 -3.54
N GLU A 129 -10.64 15.29 -4.29
CA GLU A 129 -11.49 15.39 -5.47
C GLU A 129 -12.88 15.95 -5.14
N LEU A 130 -13.51 15.39 -4.09
CA LEU A 130 -14.85 15.81 -3.68
C LEU A 130 -14.87 17.26 -3.20
N GLU A 131 -13.85 17.69 -2.48
CA GLU A 131 -13.70 19.10 -2.06
C GLU A 131 -13.58 20.03 -3.26
N SER A 132 -12.79 19.66 -4.28
CA SER A 132 -12.63 20.43 -5.51
C SER A 132 -13.94 20.52 -6.28
N GLU A 133 -14.68 19.42 -6.40
CA GLU A 133 -15.98 19.38 -7.06
C GLU A 133 -16.99 20.27 -6.33
N ASN A 134 -17.04 20.20 -5.00
CA ASN A 134 -17.93 21.04 -4.19
C ASN A 134 -17.61 22.52 -4.34
N ARG A 135 -16.33 22.87 -4.35
CA ARG A 135 -15.90 24.25 -4.53
C ARG A 135 -16.30 24.78 -5.92
N ALA A 136 -16.06 23.97 -6.96
CA ALA A 136 -16.43 24.33 -8.33
C ALA A 136 -17.95 24.53 -8.46
N LEU A 137 -18.74 23.66 -7.86
CA LEU A 137 -20.19 23.77 -7.86
C LEU A 137 -20.65 25.02 -7.11
N PHE A 138 -20.06 25.27 -5.94
CA PHE A 138 -20.37 26.47 -5.15
C PHE A 138 -20.08 27.74 -5.95
N ASP A 139 -18.91 27.83 -6.58
CA ASP A 139 -18.52 28.98 -7.39
C ASP A 139 -19.48 29.16 -8.58
N TYR A 140 -19.85 28.07 -9.24
CA TYR A 140 -20.80 28.09 -10.34
C TYR A 140 -22.17 28.66 -9.90
N LEU A 141 -22.67 28.20 -8.75
CA LEU A 141 -23.96 28.67 -8.22
C LEU A 141 -23.95 30.13 -7.82
N HIS A 142 -22.78 30.68 -7.48
CA HIS A 142 -22.63 32.07 -7.05
C HIS A 142 -22.24 33.04 -8.18
N GLN A 143 -21.89 32.52 -9.36
CA GLN A 143 -21.54 33.35 -10.51
C GLN A 143 -22.73 34.09 -11.13
N GLY A 144 -23.93 33.61 -10.89
CA GLY A 144 -25.17 34.23 -11.40
C GLY A 144 -25.72 35.39 -10.56
N GLN A 145 -25.00 35.74 -9.51
CA GLN A 145 -25.38 36.85 -8.64
C GLN A 145 -24.56 38.11 -8.98
#